data_d67b542b8528a02a3d0c5c2fd3376868
#
_entry.id   d67b542b8528a02a3d0c5c2fd3376868
#
_cell.length_a   1.000
_cell.length_b   1.000
_cell.length_c   1.000
_cell.angle_alpha   90.00
_cell.angle_beta   90.00
_cell.angle_gamma   90.00
#
_symmetry.space_group_name_H-M   'P 1'
#
loop_
_entity.id
_entity.type
_entity.pdbx_description
1 polymer ?
#
loop_
_entity_poly.entity_id
_entity_poly.type
_entity_poly.pdbx_seq_one_letter_code
_entity_poly.pdbx_strand_id
1 'polypeptide(L)'
;MKRLAFYTFWEKDGIVRKYVLTYLKGLQEVADKIIVIVNGKLSLEGKEKLEKLGITILQRANKGFDFGAWKAAFEFLGWEEVRKFDELVLTNCSNYGPVYHFSRVRKILWVTLR
;
A
#
# COMPACT_ATOMS: atom_id res chain seq x y z
N MET A 1 2.49 20.08 -2.98
CA MET A 1 1.42 19.32 -2.31
C MET A 1 1.97 18.01 -1.76
N LYS A 2 1.71 17.75 -0.50
CA LYS A 2 2.19 16.52 0.14
C LYS A 2 1.13 15.42 0.09
N ARG A 3 1.52 14.25 -0.37
CA ARG A 3 0.64 13.10 -0.48
C ARG A 3 1.17 11.91 0.30
N LEU A 4 0.26 11.27 1.03
CA LEU A 4 0.50 10.04 1.75
C LEU A 4 -0.24 8.92 1.02
N ALA A 5 0.41 7.80 0.81
CA ALA A 5 -0.22 6.67 0.13
C ALA A 5 -0.21 5.43 1.02
N PHE A 6 -1.34 4.76 1.06
CA PHE A 6 -1.49 3.46 1.70
C PHE A 6 -1.71 2.43 0.59
N TYR A 7 -0.85 1.46 0.52
CA TYR A 7 -0.92 0.39 -0.47
C TYR A 7 -1.14 -0.93 0.27
N THR A 8 -2.27 -1.56 0.03
CA THR A 8 -2.60 -2.83 0.65
C THR A 8 -2.06 -3.97 -0.20
N PHE A 9 -1.26 -4.82 0.40
CA PHE A 9 -0.63 -5.96 -0.26
C PHE A 9 -1.11 -7.26 0.36
N TRP A 10 -1.50 -8.19 -0.49
CA TRP A 10 -1.76 -9.57 -0.11
C TRP A 10 -1.29 -10.47 -1.23
N GLU A 11 -0.58 -11.52 -0.87
CA GLU A 11 -0.17 -12.56 -1.80
C GLU A 11 -0.10 -13.87 -1.02
N LYS A 12 -0.53 -14.93 -1.62
CA LYS A 12 -0.68 -16.24 -0.96
C LYS A 12 0.57 -16.66 -0.19
N ASP A 13 1.72 -16.49 -0.78
CA ASP A 13 3.00 -16.89 -0.19
C ASP A 13 3.87 -15.71 0.22
N GLY A 14 3.34 -14.51 0.13
CA GLY A 14 4.07 -13.30 0.49
C GLY A 14 5.13 -12.89 -0.52
N ILE A 15 4.99 -13.31 -1.75
CA ILE A 15 5.96 -13.00 -2.80
C ILE A 15 5.68 -11.64 -3.41
N VAL A 16 6.69 -10.77 -3.36
CA VAL A 16 6.60 -9.44 -3.98
C VAL A 16 7.08 -9.55 -5.41
N ARG A 17 6.14 -9.54 -6.33
CA ARG A 17 6.44 -9.73 -7.76
C ARG A 17 6.85 -8.41 -8.39
N LYS A 18 7.45 -8.53 -9.57
CA LYS A 18 7.98 -7.38 -10.28
C LYS A 18 6.92 -6.28 -10.53
N TYR A 19 5.69 -6.66 -10.87
CA TYR A 19 4.66 -5.65 -11.13
C TYR A 19 4.30 -4.83 -9.88
N VAL A 20 4.42 -5.44 -8.71
CA VAL A 20 4.20 -4.70 -7.45
C VAL A 20 5.26 -3.63 -7.30
N LEU A 21 6.52 -4.00 -7.53
CA LEU A 21 7.63 -3.05 -7.44
C LEU A 21 7.50 -1.93 -8.46
N THR A 22 7.10 -2.27 -9.68
CA THR A 22 6.89 -1.28 -10.74
C THR A 22 5.78 -0.31 -10.35
N TYR A 23 4.68 -0.82 -9.81
CA TYR A 23 3.59 0.02 -9.34
C TYR A 23 4.03 0.95 -8.22
N LEU A 24 4.75 0.42 -7.24
CA LEU A 24 5.21 1.22 -6.11
C LEU A 24 6.21 2.29 -6.52
N LYS A 25 7.06 2.00 -7.49
CA LYS A 25 7.96 3.02 -8.04
C LYS A 25 7.20 4.15 -8.70
N GLY A 26 6.16 3.82 -9.45
CA GLY A 26 5.29 4.82 -10.04
C GLY A 26 4.57 5.63 -8.97
N LEU A 27 4.11 4.98 -7.92
CA LEU A 27 3.43 5.65 -6.82
C LEU A 27 4.38 6.61 -6.09
N GLN A 28 5.65 6.28 -5.99
CA GLN A 28 6.65 7.17 -5.38
C GLN A 28 6.82 8.48 -6.14
N GLU A 29 6.47 8.52 -7.40
CA GLU A 29 6.53 9.76 -8.18
C GLU A 29 5.43 10.74 -7.78
N VAL A 30 4.33 10.26 -7.25
CA VAL A 30 3.19 11.09 -6.88
C VAL A 30 2.97 11.21 -5.38
N ALA A 31 3.54 10.31 -4.60
CA ALA A 31 3.36 10.30 -3.14
C ALA A 31 4.69 10.55 -2.43
N ASP A 32 4.64 11.37 -1.40
CA ASP A 32 5.82 11.70 -0.61
C ASP A 32 6.16 10.62 0.40
N LYS A 33 5.15 9.89 0.85
CA LYS A 33 5.34 8.79 1.78
C LYS A 33 4.40 7.66 1.42
N ILE A 34 4.93 6.45 1.42
CA ILE A 34 4.15 5.25 1.13
C ILE A 34 4.26 4.29 2.29
N ILE A 35 3.12 3.77 2.72
CA ILE A 35 3.06 2.67 3.67
C ILE A 35 2.45 1.48 2.96
N VAL A 36 3.20 0.40 2.91
CA VAL A 36 2.69 -0.87 2.39
C VAL A 36 2.16 -1.66 3.56
N ILE A 37 0.86 -1.90 3.56
CA ILE A 37 0.20 -2.70 4.59
C ILE A 37 0.13 -4.13 4.07
N VAL A 38 0.90 -5.01 4.67
CA VAL A 38 0.94 -6.42 4.30
C VAL A 38 -0.11 -7.17 5.11
N ASN A 39 -1.16 -7.61 4.44
CA ASN A 39 -2.20 -8.43 5.07
C ASN A 39 -1.81 -9.89 4.94
N GLY A 40 -1.11 -10.41 5.95
CA GLY A 40 -0.71 -11.79 5.96
C GLY A 40 0.79 -12.00 5.79
N LYS A 41 1.15 -12.83 4.83
CA LYS A 41 2.54 -13.24 4.65
C LYS A 41 3.37 -12.25 3.86
N LEU A 42 4.63 -12.16 4.23
CA LEU A 42 5.63 -11.41 3.46
C LEU A 42 6.91 -12.22 3.47
N SER A 43 7.41 -12.59 2.30
CA SER A 43 8.66 -13.32 2.20
C SER A 43 9.84 -12.44 2.60
N LEU A 44 10.90 -13.05 3.06
CA LEU A 44 12.12 -12.30 3.42
C LEU A 44 12.66 -11.52 2.24
N GLU A 45 12.68 -12.15 1.07
CA GLU A 45 13.10 -11.49 -0.16
C GLU A 45 12.20 -10.31 -0.51
N GLY A 46 10.89 -10.49 -0.36
CA GLY A 46 9.93 -9.41 -0.61
C GLY A 46 10.14 -8.24 0.34
N LYS A 47 10.37 -8.52 1.60
CA LYS A 47 10.65 -7.49 2.59
C LYS A 47 11.89 -6.68 2.19
N GLU A 48 12.96 -7.36 1.79
CA GLU A 48 14.19 -6.70 1.37
C GLU A 48 13.96 -5.80 0.16
N LYS A 49 13.18 -6.27 -0.81
CA LYS A 49 12.87 -5.49 -2.01
C LYS A 49 12.11 -4.21 -1.67
N LEU A 50 11.15 -4.30 -0.76
CA LEU A 50 10.38 -3.14 -0.33
C LEU A 50 11.24 -2.16 0.46
N GLU A 51 12.09 -2.67 1.32
CA GLU A 51 12.99 -1.83 2.11
C GLU A 51 13.98 -1.07 1.24
N LYS A 52 14.43 -1.70 0.16
CA LYS A 52 15.32 -1.04 -0.80
C LYS A 52 14.68 0.16 -1.48
N LEU A 53 13.37 0.15 -1.60
CA LEU A 53 12.64 1.29 -2.15
C LEU A 53 12.43 2.41 -1.13
N GLY A 54 12.79 2.18 0.12
CA GLY A 54 12.59 3.17 1.18
C GLY A 54 11.16 3.26 1.65
N ILE A 55 10.39 2.21 1.47
CA ILE A 55 8.98 2.16 1.82
C ILE A 55 8.81 1.61 3.23
N THR A 56 7.89 2.22 3.98
CA THR A 56 7.52 1.75 5.31
C THR A 56 6.58 0.56 5.18
N ILE A 57 6.87 -0.51 5.91
CA ILE A 57 6.09 -1.74 5.88
C ILE A 57 5.35 -1.90 7.20
N LEU A 58 4.04 -2.16 7.10
CA LEU A 58 3.22 -2.51 8.25
C LEU A 58 2.61 -3.88 7.97
N GLN A 59 3.06 -4.89 8.70
CA GLN A 59 2.54 -6.25 8.52
C GLN A 59 1.50 -6.56 9.58
N ARG A 60 0.41 -7.19 9.16
CA ARG A 60 -0.69 -7.53 10.07
C ARG A 60 -1.36 -8.82 9.61
N ALA A 61 -2.17 -9.41 10.50
CA ALA A 61 -2.99 -10.57 10.13
C ALA A 61 -4.00 -10.17 9.05
N ASN A 62 -4.31 -11.10 8.14
CA ASN A 62 -5.24 -10.82 7.05
C ASN A 62 -6.68 -10.77 7.58
N LYS A 63 -7.11 -9.61 8.02
CA LYS A 63 -8.45 -9.37 8.56
C LYS A 63 -8.98 -8.04 8.05
N GLY A 64 -10.28 -7.99 7.77
CA GLY A 64 -10.95 -6.74 7.44
C GLY A 64 -10.65 -6.19 6.07
N PHE A 65 -10.03 -6.96 5.22
CA PHE A 65 -9.72 -6.57 3.84
C PHE A 65 -9.06 -5.20 3.75
N ASP A 66 -9.41 -4.43 2.73
CA ASP A 66 -8.79 -3.13 2.48
C ASP A 66 -9.10 -2.10 3.57
N PHE A 67 -10.35 -2.06 4.02
CA PHE A 67 -10.74 -1.12 5.08
C PHE A 67 -10.00 -1.39 6.38
N GLY A 68 -9.86 -2.66 6.74
CA GLY A 68 -9.12 -3.02 7.93
C GLY A 68 -7.66 -2.63 7.83
N ALA A 69 -7.07 -2.79 6.64
CA ALA A 69 -5.69 -2.42 6.39
C ALA A 69 -5.49 -0.91 6.50
N TRP A 70 -6.38 -0.14 5.89
CA TRP A 70 -6.28 1.32 5.94
C TRP A 70 -6.47 1.84 7.36
N LYS A 71 -7.42 1.27 8.09
CA LYS A 71 -7.62 1.63 9.48
C LYS A 71 -6.37 1.35 10.31
N ALA A 72 -5.75 0.19 10.09
CA ALA A 72 -4.51 -0.17 10.78
C ALA A 72 -3.39 0.82 10.47
N ALA A 73 -3.30 1.29 9.23
CA ALA A 73 -2.30 2.27 8.84
C ALA A 73 -2.55 3.62 9.51
N PHE A 74 -3.81 4.04 9.60
CA PHE A 74 -4.16 5.27 10.33
C PHE A 74 -3.76 5.17 11.79
N GLU A 75 -4.04 4.05 12.43
CA GLU A 75 -3.69 3.85 13.83
C GLU A 75 -2.18 3.77 14.04
N PHE A 76 -1.48 3.15 13.10
CA PHE A 76 -0.02 3.03 13.14
C PHE A 76 0.66 4.40 13.08
N LEU A 77 0.23 5.26 12.17
CA LEU A 77 0.79 6.59 12.03
C LEU A 77 0.29 7.57 13.07
N GLY A 78 -0.99 7.47 13.42
CA GLY A 78 -1.67 8.46 14.23
C GLY A 78 -2.12 9.66 13.42
N TRP A 79 -3.19 10.29 13.86
CA TRP A 79 -3.79 11.41 13.14
C TRP A 79 -2.83 12.60 13.00
N GLU A 80 -2.00 12.87 14.00
CA GLU A 80 -1.05 13.97 13.96
C GLU A 80 -0.08 13.85 12.78
N GLU A 81 0.30 12.63 12.44
CA GLU A 81 1.19 12.40 11.31
C GLU A 81 0.42 12.49 9.99
N VAL A 82 -0.76 11.88 9.94
CA VAL A 82 -1.59 11.88 8.72
C VAL A 82 -1.97 13.30 8.31
N ARG A 83 -2.33 14.14 9.26
CA ARG A 83 -2.80 15.50 8.97
C ARG A 83 -1.72 16.42 8.40
N LYS A 84 -0.46 16.00 8.42
CA LYS A 84 0.62 16.76 7.81
C LYS A 84 0.58 16.71 6.29
N PHE A 85 -0.17 15.77 5.75
CA PHE A 85 -0.30 15.60 4.30
C PHE A 85 -1.56 16.29 3.79
N ASP A 86 -1.52 16.68 2.53
CA ASP A 86 -2.66 17.37 1.90
C ASP A 86 -3.65 16.38 1.31
N GLU A 87 -3.14 15.26 0.83
CA GLU A 87 -3.97 14.22 0.23
C GLU A 87 -3.55 12.84 0.69
N LEU A 88 -4.53 11.95 0.73
CA LEU A 88 -4.32 10.55 1.04
C LEU A 88 -4.72 9.72 -0.18
N VAL A 89 -3.85 8.84 -0.60
CA VAL A 89 -4.11 7.94 -1.72
C VAL A 89 -4.26 6.54 -1.14
N LEU A 90 -5.43 5.96 -1.35
CA LEU A 90 -5.72 4.60 -0.90
C LEU A 90 -5.74 3.70 -2.12
N THR A 91 -4.88 2.71 -2.14
CA THR A 91 -4.76 1.81 -3.27
C THR A 91 -4.47 0.40 -2.79
N ASN A 92 -4.61 -0.57 -3.66
CA ASN A 92 -4.35 -1.95 -3.28
C ASN A 92 -3.67 -2.72 -4.40
N CYS A 93 -3.05 -3.81 -3.99
CA CYS A 93 -2.53 -4.82 -4.88
C CYS A 93 -3.72 -5.67 -5.35
N SER A 94 -3.91 -5.77 -6.65
CA SER A 94 -5.00 -6.52 -7.21
C SER A 94 -4.52 -7.90 -7.65
N ASN A 95 -4.54 -8.82 -6.72
CA ASN A 95 -4.09 -10.20 -6.95
C ASN A 95 -5.25 -11.18 -7.06
N TYR A 96 -6.40 -10.69 -7.50
CA TYR A 96 -7.62 -11.48 -7.43
C TYR A 96 -7.91 -12.27 -8.69
N GLY A 97 -6.99 -12.97 -9.18
CA GLY A 97 -7.22 -13.84 -10.29
C GLY A 97 -6.36 -13.52 -11.48
N PRO A 98 -6.32 -14.44 -12.41
CA PRO A 98 -5.35 -14.42 -13.49
C PRO A 98 -5.65 -13.42 -14.59
N VAL A 99 -6.88 -12.96 -14.67
CA VAL A 99 -7.29 -12.10 -15.79
C VAL A 99 -8.06 -10.91 -15.27
N TYR A 100 -7.37 -9.80 -15.11
CA TYR A 100 -8.04 -8.56 -14.81
C TYR A 100 -7.69 -7.54 -15.87
N HIS A 101 -8.70 -6.84 -16.34
CA HIS A 101 -8.45 -5.65 -17.12
C HIS A 101 -7.78 -4.62 -16.23
N PHE A 102 -6.86 -3.89 -16.82
CA PHE A 102 -6.13 -2.86 -16.11
C PHE A 102 -7.04 -1.91 -15.32
N SER A 103 -8.18 -1.56 -15.90
CA SER A 103 -9.16 -0.69 -15.24
C SER A 103 -9.75 -1.27 -13.96
N ARG A 104 -9.77 -2.60 -13.83
CA ARG A 104 -10.29 -3.26 -12.63
C ARG A 104 -9.23 -3.40 -11.55
N VAL A 105 -7.98 -3.35 -11.95
CA VAL A 105 -6.86 -3.50 -11.02
C VAL A 105 -6.67 -2.23 -10.20
N ARG A 106 -7.18 -1.12 -10.69
CA ARG A 106 -7.02 0.14 -10.03
C ARG A 106 -8.16 0.43 -9.09
N LYS A 107 -7.95 0.15 -7.84
CA LYS A 107 -8.78 0.74 -6.80
C LYS A 107 -7.92 1.80 -6.16
N ILE A 108 -8.04 3.01 -6.69
CA ILE A 108 -7.34 4.16 -6.16
C ILE A 108 -8.39 5.15 -5.69
N LEU A 109 -8.33 5.47 -4.43
CA LEU A 109 -9.20 6.47 -3.83
C LEU A 109 -8.34 7.64 -3.38
N TRP A 110 -8.66 8.81 -3.89
CA TRP A 110 -7.98 10.04 -3.52
C TRP A 110 -8.84 10.79 -2.52
N VAL A 111 -8.26 11.10 -1.38
CA VAL A 111 -8.96 11.80 -0.31
C VAL A 111 -8.22 13.09 0.00
N THR A 112 -8.93 14.20 -0.10
CA THR A 112 -8.40 15.49 0.29
C THR A 112 -8.50 15.62 1.81
N LEU A 113 -7.39 15.93 2.45
CA LEU A 113 -7.32 16.03 3.91
C LEU A 113 -7.49 17.46 4.42
N ARG A 114 -7.55 18.40 3.51
CA ARG A 114 -7.66 19.82 3.86
C ARG A 114 -8.72 20.53 3.02
#